data_113a2466837985777f2c92cff803d187
#
_entry.id   113a2466837985777f2c92cff803d187
#
_cell.length_a   1.000
_cell.length_b   1.000
_cell.length_c   1.000
_cell.angle_alpha   90.00
_cell.angle_beta   90.00
_cell.angle_gamma   90.00
#
_symmetry.space_group_name_H-M   'P 1'
#
loop_
_entity.id
_entity.type
_entity.pdbx_description
1 polymer ?
#
loop_
_entity_poly.entity_id
_entity_poly.type
_entity_poly.pdbx_seq_one_letter_code
_entity_poly.pdbx_strand_id
1 'polypeptide(L)'
;MVRSSHRFRSSSKEVIAGPVTWTPFLVWDGRVNESSVDIAATAPVRKHVPMTSSFALAGANVLVAGATGGLGSRFVGQLVAAGAHVTAVGRDHGRLEALDLPAGQTLALDLRLPNACVAAVDAAAGRGPLDLVVNATGVVAFGTVADVTIDTMEELFLTNVFVPIMLSQSALPHMAPGSAIVNISGVIAEQNLPGMATYGASKAALRSFQEGFAREARRQKVRVLDTRPPHTETGLASRAIQGTAPNFAQGLDPDTVVSIILQAVTDGAKDLGSAAFASDR
;
A
#
# COMPACT_ATOMS: atom_id res chain seq x y z
N MET A 1 6.50 -0.14 -74.43
CA MET A 1 5.87 -1.20 -73.62
C MET A 1 7.01 -1.93 -72.89
N VAL A 2 7.30 -1.60 -71.67
CA VAL A 2 8.24 -2.34 -70.84
C VAL A 2 7.60 -2.43 -69.45
N ARG A 3 7.27 -3.63 -69.02
CA ARG A 3 6.75 -3.95 -67.70
C ARG A 3 7.92 -4.13 -66.73
N SER A 4 8.03 -3.29 -65.71
CA SER A 4 8.97 -3.44 -64.60
C SER A 4 8.23 -4.16 -63.46
N SER A 5 8.66 -5.38 -63.14
CA SER A 5 8.20 -6.16 -61.99
C SER A 5 9.16 -5.93 -60.84
N HIS A 6 8.75 -5.18 -59.81
CA HIS A 6 9.48 -5.16 -58.55
C HIS A 6 9.09 -6.35 -57.68
N ARG A 7 10.02 -7.26 -57.49
CA ARG A 7 9.94 -8.30 -56.45
C ARG A 7 10.35 -7.72 -55.11
N PHE A 8 9.42 -7.70 -54.19
CA PHE A 8 9.72 -7.51 -52.75
C PHE A 8 10.35 -8.82 -52.25
N ARG A 9 11.59 -8.75 -51.80
CA ARG A 9 12.21 -9.81 -51.00
C ARG A 9 11.83 -9.61 -49.56
N SER A 10 11.04 -10.54 -49.00
CA SER A 10 10.77 -10.69 -47.57
C SER A 10 12.03 -11.31 -46.94
N SER A 11 12.72 -10.56 -46.09
CA SER A 11 13.80 -11.02 -45.24
C SER A 11 13.19 -11.51 -43.91
N SER A 12 12.91 -12.79 -43.80
CA SER A 12 12.60 -13.47 -42.56
C SER A 12 13.86 -13.50 -41.69
N LYS A 13 13.91 -12.72 -40.62
CA LYS A 13 14.89 -12.92 -39.57
C LYS A 13 14.40 -14.10 -38.72
N GLU A 14 15.08 -15.21 -38.84
CA GLU A 14 14.97 -16.30 -37.87
C GLU A 14 15.41 -15.82 -36.50
N VAL A 15 14.48 -15.81 -35.56
CA VAL A 15 14.79 -15.67 -34.14
C VAL A 15 15.30 -17.02 -33.66
N ILE A 16 16.61 -17.14 -33.47
CA ILE A 16 17.23 -18.31 -32.87
C ILE A 16 16.86 -18.26 -31.36
N ALA A 17 15.90 -19.08 -30.99
CA ALA A 17 15.62 -19.37 -29.57
C ALA A 17 16.77 -20.25 -29.05
N GLY A 18 17.68 -19.66 -28.27
CA GLY A 18 18.65 -20.39 -27.48
C GLY A 18 17.96 -21.19 -26.36
N PRO A 19 18.51 -22.32 -25.94
CA PRO A 19 17.92 -23.14 -24.90
C PRO A 19 17.92 -22.35 -23.57
N VAL A 20 16.73 -22.11 -23.00
CA VAL A 20 16.58 -21.63 -21.65
C VAL A 20 16.97 -22.78 -20.72
N THR A 21 18.17 -22.73 -20.18
CA THR A 21 18.59 -23.67 -19.14
C THR A 21 17.96 -23.25 -17.82
N TRP A 22 16.94 -23.96 -17.41
CA TRP A 22 16.42 -23.89 -16.04
C TRP A 22 17.44 -24.58 -15.13
N THR A 23 18.10 -23.82 -14.26
CA THR A 23 18.79 -24.39 -13.10
C THR A 23 17.74 -24.96 -12.17
N PRO A 24 17.79 -26.27 -11.82
CA PRO A 24 16.82 -26.80 -10.89
C PRO A 24 17.00 -26.16 -9.54
N PHE A 25 15.90 -25.66 -8.98
CA PHE A 25 15.81 -25.30 -7.58
C PHE A 25 16.36 -26.45 -6.73
N LEU A 26 17.19 -26.11 -5.76
CA LEU A 26 17.70 -27.04 -4.76
C LEU A 26 16.55 -27.89 -4.21
N VAL A 27 16.59 -29.18 -4.49
CA VAL A 27 15.74 -30.16 -3.83
C VAL A 27 16.13 -30.13 -2.36
N TRP A 28 15.23 -29.68 -1.50
CA TRP A 28 15.37 -29.78 -0.06
C TRP A 28 15.35 -31.28 0.30
N ASP A 29 16.50 -31.82 0.64
CA ASP A 29 16.65 -33.18 1.13
C ASP A 29 16.13 -33.21 2.58
N GLY A 30 14.98 -33.80 2.76
CA GLY A 30 14.20 -33.84 3.99
C GLY A 30 14.83 -34.62 5.17
N ARG A 31 16.10 -34.38 5.51
CA ARG A 31 16.69 -34.89 6.75
C ARG A 31 16.43 -33.95 7.89
N VAL A 32 15.34 -34.18 8.60
CA VAL A 32 15.10 -33.60 9.92
C VAL A 32 16.05 -34.28 10.90
N ASN A 33 17.04 -33.55 11.38
CA ASN A 33 17.87 -34.00 12.47
C ASN A 33 17.04 -33.90 13.76
N GLU A 34 16.54 -35.04 14.25
CA GLU A 34 15.90 -35.16 15.57
C GLU A 34 16.96 -34.98 16.68
N SER A 35 17.35 -33.74 16.95
CA SER A 35 17.95 -33.43 18.24
C SER A 35 16.84 -33.00 19.20
N SER A 36 16.56 -33.83 20.17
CA SER A 36 15.66 -33.63 21.28
C SER A 36 15.90 -32.27 21.93
N VAL A 37 14.93 -31.36 21.81
CA VAL A 37 14.89 -30.13 22.60
C VAL A 37 14.19 -30.45 23.91
N ASP A 38 14.98 -30.56 24.97
CA ASP A 38 14.48 -30.62 26.34
C ASP A 38 13.72 -29.32 26.68
N ILE A 39 12.40 -29.40 26.76
CA ILE A 39 11.56 -28.32 27.28
C ILE A 39 11.38 -28.51 28.77
N ALA A 40 12.35 -28.05 29.55
CA ALA A 40 12.17 -27.90 30.98
C ALA A 40 13.00 -26.74 31.52
N ALA A 41 12.47 -25.53 31.46
CA ALA A 41 12.74 -24.46 32.40
C ALA A 41 11.61 -23.43 32.33
N THR A 42 10.72 -23.49 33.31
CA THR A 42 9.75 -22.45 33.59
C THR A 42 10.46 -21.16 33.99
N ALA A 43 10.76 -20.30 33.01
CA ALA A 43 11.14 -18.93 33.30
C ALA A 43 9.90 -18.19 33.86
N PRO A 44 10.09 -17.33 34.88
CA PRO A 44 8.96 -16.60 35.46
C PRO A 44 8.33 -15.72 34.39
N VAL A 45 6.99 -15.83 34.24
CA VAL A 45 6.17 -14.97 33.41
C VAL A 45 6.42 -13.53 33.85
N ARG A 46 7.24 -12.80 33.11
CA ARG A 46 7.38 -11.35 33.27
C ARG A 46 6.00 -10.77 33.02
N LYS A 47 5.40 -10.21 34.08
CA LYS A 47 4.18 -9.42 33.96
C LYS A 47 4.39 -8.43 32.84
N HIS A 48 3.60 -8.55 31.80
CA HIS A 48 3.55 -7.63 30.68
C HIS A 48 3.13 -6.26 31.24
N VAL A 49 4.09 -5.37 31.43
CA VAL A 49 3.80 -3.97 31.67
C VAL A 49 3.32 -3.46 30.32
N PRO A 50 2.06 -3.01 30.17
CA PRO A 50 1.63 -2.41 28.92
C PRO A 50 2.48 -1.16 28.70
N MET A 51 3.31 -1.16 27.68
CA MET A 51 3.91 0.07 27.13
C MET A 51 2.79 0.84 26.42
N THR A 52 1.96 1.53 27.20
CA THR A 52 1.01 2.52 26.71
C THR A 52 1.72 3.85 26.50
N SER A 53 2.65 3.93 25.55
CA SER A 53 2.88 5.21 24.91
C SER A 53 1.88 5.29 23.77
N SER A 54 0.77 5.98 24.01
CA SER A 54 -0.16 6.37 22.95
C SER A 54 0.62 7.16 21.90
N PHE A 55 0.46 6.81 20.64
CA PHE A 55 1.08 7.56 19.54
C PHE A 55 0.43 8.96 19.50
N ALA A 56 1.23 10.03 19.65
CA ALA A 56 0.72 11.39 19.60
C ALA A 56 0.68 11.89 18.15
N LEU A 57 -0.48 12.35 17.70
CA LEU A 57 -0.61 12.99 16.38
C LEU A 57 -0.13 14.45 16.40
N ALA A 58 -0.32 15.15 17.52
CA ALA A 58 0.12 16.54 17.66
C ALA A 58 1.65 16.66 17.56
N GLY A 59 2.13 17.48 16.64
CA GLY A 59 3.55 17.66 16.34
C GLY A 59 4.19 16.54 15.53
N ALA A 60 3.47 15.46 15.22
CA ALA A 60 4.00 14.35 14.44
C ALA A 60 4.40 14.78 13.01
N ASN A 61 5.54 14.29 12.51
CA ASN A 61 5.97 14.47 11.12
C ASN A 61 5.38 13.35 10.26
N VAL A 62 4.46 13.72 9.36
CA VAL A 62 3.61 12.76 8.64
C VAL A 62 3.77 12.90 7.14
N LEU A 63 3.95 11.78 6.44
CA LEU A 63 3.88 11.67 4.99
C LEU A 63 2.55 11.00 4.59
N VAL A 64 1.75 11.68 3.75
CA VAL A 64 0.52 11.13 3.18
C VAL A 64 0.67 10.97 1.68
N ALA A 65 0.82 9.72 1.22
CA ALA A 65 0.84 9.36 -0.19
C ALA A 65 -0.58 9.13 -0.72
N GLY A 66 -0.90 9.64 -1.92
CA GLY A 66 -2.26 9.63 -2.45
C GLY A 66 -3.18 10.67 -1.77
N ALA A 67 -2.59 11.77 -1.30
CA ALA A 67 -3.24 12.81 -0.52
C ALA A 67 -4.44 13.47 -1.21
N THR A 68 -4.53 13.42 -2.52
CA THR A 68 -5.66 13.96 -3.31
C THR A 68 -6.79 12.95 -3.53
N GLY A 69 -6.64 11.72 -3.04
CA GLY A 69 -7.66 10.66 -3.09
C GLY A 69 -8.78 10.88 -2.07
N GLY A 70 -9.85 10.07 -2.18
CA GLY A 70 -11.00 10.19 -1.28
C GLY A 70 -10.66 9.98 0.19
N LEU A 71 -9.82 8.97 0.53
CA LEU A 71 -9.31 8.80 1.89
C LEU A 71 -8.13 9.71 2.17
N GLY A 72 -7.21 9.88 1.21
CA GLY A 72 -5.99 10.67 1.40
C GLY A 72 -6.27 12.11 1.84
N SER A 73 -7.24 12.77 1.22
CA SER A 73 -7.63 14.15 1.60
C SER A 73 -8.24 14.22 3.01
N ARG A 74 -8.96 13.17 3.44
CA ARG A 74 -9.50 13.10 4.81
C ARG A 74 -8.38 12.85 5.83
N PHE A 75 -7.39 12.01 5.49
CA PHE A 75 -6.19 11.88 6.33
C PHE A 75 -5.49 13.22 6.50
N VAL A 76 -5.24 13.95 5.41
CA VAL A 76 -4.62 15.28 5.49
C VAL A 76 -5.40 16.20 6.41
N GLY A 77 -6.72 16.35 6.19
CA GLY A 77 -7.55 17.23 6.99
C GLY A 77 -7.56 16.88 8.48
N GLN A 78 -7.75 15.60 8.82
CA GLN A 78 -7.81 15.17 10.22
C GLN A 78 -6.43 15.23 10.91
N LEU A 79 -5.34 14.93 10.20
CA LEU A 79 -3.99 15.04 10.74
C LEU A 79 -3.59 16.49 11.00
N VAL A 80 -3.91 17.41 10.08
CA VAL A 80 -3.69 18.86 10.28
C VAL A 80 -4.52 19.38 11.44
N ALA A 81 -5.78 18.98 11.54
CA ALA A 81 -6.65 19.34 12.66
C ALA A 81 -6.13 18.81 14.02
N ALA A 82 -5.43 17.66 14.00
CA ALA A 82 -4.77 17.10 15.18
C ALA A 82 -3.41 17.77 15.50
N GLY A 83 -2.96 18.73 14.69
CA GLY A 83 -1.71 19.48 14.91
C GLY A 83 -0.46 18.76 14.35
N ALA A 84 -0.60 17.81 13.43
CA ALA A 84 0.51 17.16 12.75
C ALA A 84 1.11 18.04 11.65
N HIS A 85 2.39 17.85 11.37
CA HIS A 85 3.09 18.41 10.21
C HIS A 85 2.97 17.45 9.03
N VAL A 86 2.10 17.76 8.06
CA VAL A 86 1.78 16.86 6.96
C VAL A 86 2.56 17.24 5.70
N THR A 87 3.24 16.28 5.09
CA THR A 87 3.70 16.34 3.71
C THR A 87 2.75 15.52 2.84
N ALA A 88 2.04 16.18 1.93
CA ALA A 88 1.01 15.60 1.07
C ALA A 88 1.55 15.32 -0.33
N VAL A 89 1.42 14.08 -0.80
CA VAL A 89 1.90 13.67 -2.13
C VAL A 89 0.74 13.18 -2.98
N GLY A 90 0.67 13.70 -4.20
CA GLY A 90 -0.31 13.32 -5.20
C GLY A 90 0.18 13.67 -6.61
N ARG A 91 -0.58 13.31 -7.64
CA ARG A 91 -0.19 13.60 -9.04
C ARG A 91 -0.75 14.92 -9.56
N ASP A 92 -1.86 15.34 -9.01
CA ASP A 92 -2.62 16.50 -9.49
C ASP A 92 -2.30 17.72 -8.64
N HIS A 93 -1.61 18.70 -9.27
CA HIS A 93 -1.15 19.92 -8.63
C HIS A 93 -2.32 20.76 -8.08
N GLY A 94 -3.37 20.96 -8.88
CA GLY A 94 -4.52 21.77 -8.47
C GLY A 94 -5.28 21.17 -7.29
N ARG A 95 -5.39 19.82 -7.24
CA ARG A 95 -5.99 19.15 -6.09
C ARG A 95 -5.10 19.14 -4.85
N LEU A 96 -3.77 19.22 -5.03
CA LEU A 96 -2.83 19.40 -3.92
C LEU A 96 -2.93 20.82 -3.34
N GLU A 97 -3.02 21.85 -4.20
CA GLU A 97 -3.22 23.23 -3.77
C GLU A 97 -4.52 23.40 -2.97
N ALA A 98 -5.58 22.71 -3.37
CA ALA A 98 -6.87 22.72 -2.68
C ALA A 98 -6.84 22.08 -1.27
N LEU A 99 -5.74 21.44 -0.85
CA LEU A 99 -5.56 20.96 0.54
C LEU A 99 -5.19 22.09 1.51
N ASP A 100 -4.86 23.26 0.99
CA ASP A 100 -4.52 24.48 1.76
C ASP A 100 -3.42 24.24 2.82
N LEU A 101 -2.38 23.52 2.43
CA LEU A 101 -1.23 23.25 3.29
C LEU A 101 -0.17 24.37 3.14
N PRO A 102 0.66 24.60 4.16
CA PRO A 102 1.78 25.53 4.07
C PRO A 102 2.71 25.23 2.89
N ALA A 103 3.38 26.26 2.37
CA ALA A 103 4.30 26.12 1.25
C ALA A 103 5.36 25.03 1.50
N GLY A 104 5.62 24.22 0.49
CA GLY A 104 6.58 23.10 0.56
C GLY A 104 6.06 21.84 1.25
N GLN A 105 4.77 21.81 1.61
CA GLN A 105 4.13 20.61 2.19
C GLN A 105 3.33 19.79 1.16
N THR A 106 3.25 20.25 -0.07
CA THR A 106 2.60 19.54 -1.17
C THR A 106 3.62 19.18 -2.25
N LEU A 107 3.59 17.95 -2.74
CA LEU A 107 4.49 17.43 -3.76
C LEU A 107 3.69 16.77 -4.87
N ALA A 108 3.81 17.32 -6.08
CA ALA A 108 3.20 16.75 -7.28
C ALA A 108 4.14 15.69 -7.87
N LEU A 109 3.97 14.42 -7.46
CA LEU A 109 4.83 13.30 -7.83
C LEU A 109 3.99 12.09 -8.25
N ASP A 110 4.49 11.36 -9.25
CA ASP A 110 3.98 10.04 -9.61
C ASP A 110 4.77 8.95 -8.87
N LEU A 111 4.21 8.45 -7.79
CA LEU A 111 4.84 7.45 -6.93
C LEU A 111 5.01 6.07 -7.59
N ARG A 112 4.51 5.86 -8.81
CA ARG A 112 4.82 4.67 -9.61
C ARG A 112 6.28 4.64 -10.07
N LEU A 113 6.96 5.77 -9.99
CA LEU A 113 8.38 5.91 -10.29
C LEU A 113 9.20 5.76 -8.98
N PRO A 114 10.19 4.85 -8.92
CA PRO A 114 10.98 4.61 -7.70
C PRO A 114 11.61 5.88 -7.12
N ASN A 115 12.19 6.74 -7.98
CA ASN A 115 12.80 7.99 -7.55
C ASN A 115 11.80 8.98 -6.95
N ALA A 116 10.51 8.91 -7.32
CA ALA A 116 9.47 9.75 -6.75
C ALA A 116 9.14 9.34 -5.32
N CYS A 117 9.18 8.04 -4.99
CA CYS A 117 9.03 7.57 -3.62
C CYS A 117 10.19 8.07 -2.73
N VAL A 118 11.43 8.00 -3.22
CA VAL A 118 12.60 8.55 -2.51
C VAL A 118 12.43 10.04 -2.30
N ALA A 119 12.14 10.81 -3.35
CA ALA A 119 11.97 12.27 -3.26
C ALA A 119 10.85 12.69 -2.28
N ALA A 120 9.75 11.95 -2.25
CA ALA A 120 8.64 12.19 -1.33
C ALA A 120 9.07 12.00 0.13
N VAL A 121 9.81 10.92 0.40
CA VAL A 121 10.32 10.60 1.73
C VAL A 121 11.38 11.61 2.17
N ASP A 122 12.36 11.94 1.31
CA ASP A 122 13.43 12.90 1.62
C ASP A 122 12.85 14.28 1.96
N ALA A 123 11.87 14.74 1.20
CA ALA A 123 11.22 16.02 1.47
C ALA A 123 10.48 16.02 2.81
N ALA A 124 9.79 14.95 3.15
CA ALA A 124 9.12 14.83 4.45
C ALA A 124 10.12 14.69 5.61
N ALA A 125 11.18 13.88 5.42
CA ALA A 125 12.23 13.66 6.39
C ALA A 125 13.14 14.89 6.57
N GLY A 126 13.12 15.85 5.67
CA GLY A 126 13.83 17.13 5.79
C GLY A 126 13.44 17.95 7.04
N ARG A 127 12.29 17.65 7.67
CA ARG A 127 11.87 18.23 8.96
C ARG A 127 12.33 17.45 10.18
N GLY A 128 12.85 16.27 10.00
CA GLY A 128 13.23 15.32 11.06
C GLY A 128 12.69 13.93 10.77
N PRO A 129 12.93 12.99 11.68
CA PRO A 129 12.43 11.62 11.53
C PRO A 129 10.91 11.58 11.28
N LEU A 130 10.48 10.61 10.47
CA LEU A 130 9.06 10.39 10.22
C LEU A 130 8.41 9.64 11.38
N ASP A 131 7.29 10.16 11.85
CA ASP A 131 6.46 9.52 12.88
C ASP A 131 5.37 8.65 12.27
N LEU A 132 4.81 9.08 11.12
CA LEU A 132 3.74 8.36 10.44
C LEU A 132 3.88 8.48 8.92
N VAL A 133 3.76 7.32 8.25
CA VAL A 133 3.57 7.27 6.79
C VAL A 133 2.21 6.65 6.51
N VAL A 134 1.36 7.37 5.80
CA VAL A 134 0.06 6.89 5.34
C VAL A 134 0.11 6.69 3.83
N ASN A 135 -0.04 5.47 3.38
CA ASN A 135 -0.21 5.16 1.98
C ASN A 135 -1.70 4.96 1.64
N ALA A 136 -2.31 5.99 1.10
CA ALA A 136 -3.68 6.00 0.59
C ALA A 136 -3.74 5.93 -0.93
N THR A 137 -2.65 5.50 -1.60
CA THR A 137 -2.66 5.25 -3.05
C THR A 137 -3.46 3.99 -3.38
N GLY A 138 -4.12 4.00 -4.51
CA GLY A 138 -4.82 2.82 -4.98
C GLY A 138 -5.67 3.11 -6.21
N VAL A 139 -5.81 2.08 -7.03
CA VAL A 139 -6.71 2.03 -8.18
C VAL A 139 -7.55 0.76 -8.12
N VAL A 140 -8.69 0.77 -8.78
CA VAL A 140 -9.62 -0.37 -8.86
C VAL A 140 -9.92 -0.68 -10.32
N ALA A 141 -10.15 -1.94 -10.62
CA ALA A 141 -10.69 -2.40 -11.89
C ALA A 141 -11.80 -3.43 -11.65
N PHE A 142 -12.75 -3.46 -12.55
CA PHE A 142 -13.87 -4.39 -12.57
C PHE A 142 -13.87 -5.16 -13.89
N GLY A 143 -14.32 -6.38 -13.87
CA GLY A 143 -14.43 -7.27 -15.02
C GLY A 143 -14.08 -8.71 -14.66
N THR A 144 -14.47 -9.63 -15.55
CA THR A 144 -14.10 -11.04 -15.41
C THR A 144 -12.61 -11.22 -15.72
N VAL A 145 -12.01 -12.33 -15.33
CA VAL A 145 -10.60 -12.62 -15.64
C VAL A 145 -10.33 -12.64 -17.15
N ALA A 146 -11.36 -13.00 -17.96
CA ALA A 146 -11.25 -13.01 -19.41
C ALA A 146 -11.18 -11.59 -20.03
N ASP A 147 -11.72 -10.59 -19.35
CA ASP A 147 -11.85 -9.22 -19.88
C ASP A 147 -10.72 -8.29 -19.41
N VAL A 148 -10.06 -8.61 -18.28
CA VAL A 148 -9.01 -7.76 -17.72
C VAL A 148 -7.77 -7.80 -18.60
N THR A 149 -7.34 -6.62 -19.08
CA THR A 149 -6.18 -6.46 -19.95
C THR A 149 -4.86 -6.56 -19.16
N ILE A 150 -3.76 -6.86 -19.85
CA ILE A 150 -2.42 -6.87 -19.25
C ILE A 150 -2.08 -5.49 -18.67
N ASP A 151 -2.32 -4.42 -19.42
CA ASP A 151 -2.07 -3.04 -18.96
C ASP A 151 -2.82 -2.71 -17.66
N THR A 152 -4.05 -3.21 -17.52
CA THR A 152 -4.83 -3.07 -16.29
C THR A 152 -4.23 -3.86 -15.13
N MET A 153 -3.74 -5.08 -15.39
CA MET A 153 -3.06 -5.87 -14.36
C MET A 153 -1.77 -5.17 -13.91
N GLU A 154 -0.96 -4.67 -14.86
CA GLU A 154 0.26 -3.93 -14.56
C GLU A 154 -0.03 -2.69 -13.72
N GLU A 155 -1.03 -1.88 -14.09
CA GLU A 155 -1.40 -0.67 -13.33
C GLU A 155 -1.92 -1.02 -11.93
N LEU A 156 -2.73 -2.10 -11.78
CA LEU A 156 -3.20 -2.59 -10.48
C LEU A 156 -2.03 -2.97 -9.57
N PHE A 157 -1.10 -3.76 -10.07
CA PHE A 157 0.04 -4.21 -9.27
C PHE A 157 1.04 -3.09 -9.03
N LEU A 158 1.32 -2.27 -10.03
CA LEU A 158 2.22 -1.13 -9.88
C LEU A 158 1.72 -0.17 -8.80
N THR A 159 0.44 0.22 -8.85
CA THR A 159 -0.12 1.19 -7.91
C THR A 159 -0.45 0.57 -6.54
N ASN A 160 -1.07 -0.61 -6.51
CA ASN A 160 -1.58 -1.18 -5.25
C ASN A 160 -0.52 -2.00 -4.48
N VAL A 161 0.57 -2.43 -5.14
CA VAL A 161 1.59 -3.30 -4.53
C VAL A 161 2.96 -2.65 -4.55
N PHE A 162 3.47 -2.27 -5.74
CA PHE A 162 4.84 -1.75 -5.84
C PHE A 162 5.00 -0.38 -5.18
N VAL A 163 4.04 0.54 -5.36
CA VAL A 163 4.09 1.84 -4.67
C VAL A 163 4.19 1.69 -3.15
N PRO A 164 3.31 0.91 -2.46
CA PRO A 164 3.44 0.67 -1.02
C PRO A 164 4.80 0.08 -0.62
N ILE A 165 5.32 -0.86 -1.40
CA ILE A 165 6.62 -1.50 -1.14
C ILE A 165 7.74 -0.47 -1.27
N MET A 166 7.82 0.26 -2.39
CA MET A 166 8.85 1.27 -2.65
C MET A 166 8.81 2.41 -1.62
N LEU A 167 7.60 2.85 -1.27
CA LEU A 167 7.41 3.89 -0.26
C LEU A 167 7.87 3.41 1.12
N SER A 168 7.50 2.19 1.52
CA SER A 168 7.92 1.58 2.78
C SER A 168 9.43 1.37 2.85
N GLN A 169 10.03 0.91 1.74
CA GLN A 169 11.48 0.74 1.61
C GLN A 169 12.22 2.07 1.78
N SER A 170 11.74 3.12 1.11
CA SER A 170 12.35 4.45 1.21
C SER A 170 12.14 5.07 2.60
N ALA A 171 10.96 4.88 3.21
CA ALA A 171 10.62 5.52 4.47
C ALA A 171 11.32 4.88 5.68
N LEU A 172 11.49 3.55 5.71
CA LEU A 172 11.95 2.82 6.89
C LEU A 172 13.26 3.37 7.51
N PRO A 173 14.30 3.76 6.73
CA PRO A 173 15.52 4.35 7.28
C PRO A 173 15.31 5.70 7.98
N HIS A 174 14.23 6.40 7.67
CA HIS A 174 13.90 7.73 8.19
C HIS A 174 12.86 7.70 9.32
N MET A 175 12.37 6.52 9.69
CA MET A 175 11.33 6.36 10.70
C MET A 175 11.88 6.45 12.12
N ALA A 176 11.21 7.19 13.00
CA ALA A 176 11.52 7.22 14.42
C ALA A 176 11.13 5.91 15.14
N PRO A 177 11.84 5.49 16.20
CA PRO A 177 11.36 4.42 17.05
C PRO A 177 9.99 4.75 17.67
N GLY A 178 9.02 3.87 17.52
CA GLY A 178 7.62 4.09 17.95
C GLY A 178 6.69 4.56 16.83
N SER A 179 7.24 4.91 15.68
CA SER A 179 6.49 5.35 14.49
C SER A 179 5.64 4.25 13.85
N ALA A 180 4.83 4.64 12.85
CA ALA A 180 3.95 3.72 12.15
C ALA A 180 3.93 3.95 10.63
N ILE A 181 3.76 2.86 9.88
CA ILE A 181 3.40 2.87 8.46
C ILE A 181 2.01 2.27 8.33
N VAL A 182 1.10 3.00 7.71
CA VAL A 182 -0.29 2.59 7.45
C VAL A 182 -0.46 2.35 5.95
N ASN A 183 -0.93 1.15 5.59
CA ASN A 183 -1.34 0.84 4.23
C ASN A 183 -2.79 0.36 4.22
N ILE A 184 -3.49 0.63 3.12
CA ILE A 184 -4.91 0.31 2.96
C ILE A 184 -5.07 -0.82 1.95
N SER A 185 -5.21 -2.05 2.42
CA SER A 185 -5.51 -3.20 1.56
C SER A 185 -7.01 -3.33 1.26
N GLY A 186 -7.87 -3.01 2.23
CA GLY A 186 -9.31 -3.09 2.09
C GLY A 186 -9.89 -4.49 2.29
N VAL A 187 -11.19 -4.59 2.54
CA VAL A 187 -11.91 -5.85 2.78
C VAL A 187 -11.75 -6.86 1.64
N ILE A 188 -11.54 -6.39 0.42
CA ILE A 188 -11.31 -7.27 -0.74
C ILE A 188 -10.06 -8.15 -0.61
N ALA A 189 -9.11 -7.77 0.24
CA ALA A 189 -7.96 -8.60 0.59
C ALA A 189 -8.32 -9.75 1.57
N GLU A 190 -9.47 -9.69 2.24
CA GLU A 190 -10.00 -10.74 3.10
C GLU A 190 -10.98 -11.63 2.33
N GLN A 191 -11.83 -11.01 1.52
CA GLN A 191 -12.91 -11.67 0.80
C GLN A 191 -12.98 -11.16 -0.63
N ASN A 192 -12.42 -11.93 -1.56
CA ASN A 192 -12.45 -11.59 -2.98
C ASN A 192 -13.83 -11.83 -3.57
N LEU A 193 -14.19 -11.05 -4.58
CA LEU A 193 -15.51 -11.06 -5.21
C LEU A 193 -15.42 -11.38 -6.71
N PRO A 194 -16.44 -12.04 -7.29
CA PRO A 194 -16.56 -12.17 -8.73
C PRO A 194 -16.50 -10.81 -9.43
N GLY A 195 -15.81 -10.74 -10.56
CA GLY A 195 -15.61 -9.48 -11.29
C GLY A 195 -14.57 -8.53 -10.66
N MET A 196 -13.92 -8.94 -9.57
CA MET A 196 -12.86 -8.18 -8.90
C MET A 196 -11.62 -9.04 -8.63
N ALA A 197 -11.51 -10.20 -9.25
CA ALA A 197 -10.46 -11.18 -8.93
C ALA A 197 -9.04 -10.60 -9.00
N THR A 198 -8.71 -9.87 -10.07
CA THR A 198 -7.38 -9.28 -10.27
C THR A 198 -7.12 -8.13 -9.30
N TYR A 199 -8.12 -7.28 -9.06
CA TYR A 199 -8.02 -6.22 -8.06
C TYR A 199 -7.83 -6.81 -6.65
N GLY A 200 -8.64 -7.80 -6.27
CA GLY A 200 -8.53 -8.50 -5.00
C GLY A 200 -7.17 -9.18 -4.83
N ALA A 201 -6.63 -9.78 -5.90
CA ALA A 201 -5.27 -10.34 -5.90
C ALA A 201 -4.21 -9.29 -5.58
N SER A 202 -4.30 -8.08 -6.17
CA SER A 202 -3.36 -6.99 -5.86
C SER A 202 -3.45 -6.54 -4.39
N LYS A 203 -4.65 -6.47 -3.84
CA LYS A 203 -4.85 -6.09 -2.42
C LYS A 203 -4.44 -7.21 -1.44
N ALA A 204 -4.65 -8.46 -1.81
CA ALA A 204 -4.15 -9.61 -1.04
C ALA A 204 -2.62 -9.68 -1.06
N ALA A 205 -1.98 -9.37 -2.20
CA ALA A 205 -0.52 -9.25 -2.29
C ALA A 205 0.03 -8.16 -1.37
N LEU A 206 -0.62 -6.99 -1.31
CA LEU A 206 -0.25 -5.93 -0.37
C LEU A 206 -0.37 -6.40 1.07
N ARG A 207 -1.47 -7.06 1.45
CA ARG A 207 -1.66 -7.62 2.79
C ARG A 207 -0.54 -8.61 3.15
N SER A 208 -0.24 -9.55 2.26
CA SER A 208 0.83 -10.53 2.47
C SER A 208 2.20 -9.87 2.65
N PHE A 209 2.52 -8.84 1.83
CA PHE A 209 3.72 -8.04 2.00
C PHE A 209 3.79 -7.43 3.40
N GLN A 210 2.72 -6.81 3.86
CA GLN A 210 2.68 -6.14 5.16
C GLN A 210 2.90 -7.10 6.33
N GLU A 211 2.37 -8.31 6.27
CA GLU A 211 2.59 -9.35 7.28
C GLU A 211 4.07 -9.72 7.43
N GLY A 212 4.80 -9.84 6.31
CA GLY A 212 6.25 -10.06 6.31
C GLY A 212 7.02 -8.84 6.80
N PHE A 213 6.75 -7.69 6.20
CA PHE A 213 7.41 -6.42 6.49
C PHE A 213 7.24 -5.97 7.94
N ALA A 214 6.09 -6.20 8.56
CA ALA A 214 5.87 -5.90 9.97
C ALA A 214 6.85 -6.61 10.92
N ARG A 215 7.32 -7.80 10.56
CA ARG A 215 8.32 -8.54 11.33
C ARG A 215 9.71 -7.92 11.18
N GLU A 216 10.05 -7.40 10.01
CA GLU A 216 11.31 -6.72 9.72
C GLU A 216 11.36 -5.35 10.39
N ALA A 217 10.33 -4.51 10.18
CA ALA A 217 10.23 -3.15 10.71
C ALA A 217 10.23 -3.12 12.26
N ARG A 218 9.74 -4.17 12.91
CA ARG A 218 9.74 -4.29 14.37
C ARG A 218 11.15 -4.23 14.99
N ARG A 219 12.19 -4.63 14.24
CA ARG A 219 13.58 -4.52 14.71
C ARG A 219 13.99 -3.07 14.94
N GLN A 220 13.41 -2.14 14.20
CA GLN A 220 13.59 -0.69 14.34
C GLN A 220 12.51 -0.03 15.21
N LYS A 221 11.64 -0.83 15.85
CA LYS A 221 10.49 -0.38 16.64
C LYS A 221 9.47 0.42 15.81
N VAL A 222 9.39 0.15 14.51
CA VAL A 222 8.40 0.69 13.59
C VAL A 222 7.22 -0.27 13.50
N ARG A 223 6.00 0.23 13.62
CA ARG A 223 4.76 -0.54 13.43
C ARG A 223 4.32 -0.47 11.98
N VAL A 224 3.82 -1.57 11.47
CA VAL A 224 3.11 -1.61 10.17
C VAL A 224 1.68 -1.98 10.48
N LEU A 225 0.74 -1.13 10.06
CA LEU A 225 -0.69 -1.30 10.25
C LEU A 225 -1.34 -1.56 8.90
N ASP A 226 -1.83 -2.77 8.71
CA ASP A 226 -2.72 -3.11 7.60
C ASP A 226 -4.16 -2.75 7.96
N THR A 227 -4.82 -1.95 7.12
CA THR A 227 -6.21 -1.57 7.32
C THR A 227 -7.08 -2.10 6.19
N ARG A 228 -8.21 -2.70 6.56
CA ARG A 228 -9.12 -3.36 5.62
C ARG A 228 -10.54 -2.79 5.70
N PRO A 229 -10.71 -1.48 5.42
CA PRO A 229 -12.04 -0.90 5.43
C PRO A 229 -12.94 -1.57 4.39
N PRO A 230 -14.24 -1.71 4.68
CA PRO A 230 -15.24 -2.13 3.70
C PRO A 230 -15.45 -1.05 2.62
N HIS A 231 -16.45 -1.24 1.76
CA HIS A 231 -16.79 -0.22 0.77
C HIS A 231 -17.00 1.14 1.45
N THR A 232 -16.32 2.15 0.91
CA THR A 232 -16.27 3.51 1.45
C THR A 232 -16.54 4.49 0.31
N GLU A 233 -17.35 5.52 0.56
CA GLU A 233 -17.83 6.49 -0.44
C GLU A 233 -16.74 7.50 -0.84
N THR A 234 -15.64 7.00 -1.37
CA THR A 234 -14.47 7.79 -1.81
C THR A 234 -14.53 8.23 -3.26
N GLY A 235 -15.52 7.74 -4.01
CA GLY A 235 -15.57 7.84 -5.47
C GLY A 235 -14.49 7.00 -6.18
N LEU A 236 -13.84 6.06 -5.51
CA LEU A 236 -12.85 5.17 -6.15
C LEU A 236 -13.52 4.28 -7.21
N ALA A 237 -14.67 3.72 -6.89
CA ALA A 237 -15.41 2.84 -7.77
C ALA A 237 -15.84 3.52 -9.08
N SER A 238 -16.19 4.81 -9.04
CA SER A 238 -16.56 5.59 -10.24
C SER A 238 -15.35 6.00 -11.10
N ARG A 239 -14.13 5.82 -10.60
CA ARG A 239 -12.87 6.10 -11.29
C ARG A 239 -12.08 4.82 -11.56
N ALA A 240 -12.80 3.71 -11.80
CA ALA A 240 -12.15 2.45 -12.17
C ALA A 240 -11.27 2.63 -13.41
N ILE A 241 -10.10 2.00 -13.41
CA ILE A 241 -9.18 2.04 -14.56
C ILE A 241 -9.64 1.14 -15.70
N GLN A 242 -10.51 0.17 -15.37
CA GLN A 242 -11.20 -0.67 -16.35
C GLN A 242 -12.53 -1.16 -15.75
N GLY A 243 -13.52 -1.33 -16.62
CA GLY A 243 -14.83 -1.87 -16.27
C GLY A 243 -15.72 -0.89 -15.51
N THR A 244 -16.87 -1.40 -15.08
CA THR A 244 -17.86 -0.62 -14.35
C THR A 244 -18.11 -1.29 -13.01
N ALA A 245 -18.20 -0.49 -11.96
CA ALA A 245 -18.53 -0.97 -10.63
C ALA A 245 -19.88 -1.68 -10.62
N PRO A 246 -20.01 -2.81 -9.93
CA PRO A 246 -21.32 -3.37 -9.64
C PRO A 246 -22.11 -2.41 -8.74
N ASN A 247 -23.41 -2.66 -8.62
CA ASN A 247 -24.25 -1.88 -7.72
C ASN A 247 -23.92 -2.27 -6.26
N PHE A 248 -23.00 -1.54 -5.64
CA PHE A 248 -22.68 -1.71 -4.23
C PHE A 248 -23.80 -1.12 -3.35
N ALA A 249 -24.04 -1.72 -2.20
CA ALA A 249 -24.77 -1.06 -1.14
C ALA A 249 -24.00 0.22 -0.71
N GLN A 250 -24.72 1.16 -0.09
CA GLN A 250 -24.12 2.38 0.42
C GLN A 250 -22.92 2.04 1.33
N GLY A 251 -21.78 2.63 1.01
CA GLY A 251 -20.54 2.45 1.74
C GLY A 251 -20.45 3.32 3.00
N LEU A 252 -19.36 3.16 3.71
CA LEU A 252 -19.06 3.99 4.88
C LEU A 252 -18.67 5.41 4.47
N ASP A 253 -18.91 6.35 5.38
CA ASP A 253 -18.40 7.70 5.25
C ASP A 253 -16.86 7.72 5.35
N PRO A 254 -16.15 8.39 4.43
CA PRO A 254 -14.69 8.45 4.42
C PRO A 254 -14.07 9.08 5.67
N ASP A 255 -14.71 10.09 6.26
CA ASP A 255 -14.20 10.74 7.47
C ASP A 255 -14.27 9.80 8.67
N THR A 256 -15.35 9.03 8.79
CA THR A 256 -15.49 7.98 9.81
C THR A 256 -14.42 6.91 9.65
N VAL A 257 -14.18 6.43 8.43
CA VAL A 257 -13.15 5.43 8.17
C VAL A 257 -11.77 5.93 8.57
N VAL A 258 -11.42 7.15 8.22
CA VAL A 258 -10.12 7.76 8.58
C VAL A 258 -10.00 7.95 10.08
N SER A 259 -11.07 8.41 10.77
CA SER A 259 -11.07 8.55 12.24
C SER A 259 -10.77 7.22 12.94
N ILE A 260 -11.40 6.11 12.50
CA ILE A 260 -11.16 4.77 13.04
C ILE A 260 -9.69 4.35 12.82
N ILE A 261 -9.14 4.61 11.64
CA ILE A 261 -7.74 4.26 11.33
C ILE A 261 -6.78 5.09 12.19
N LEU A 262 -6.98 6.39 12.32
CA LEU A 262 -6.13 7.25 13.15
C LEU A 262 -6.24 6.90 14.63
N GLN A 263 -7.43 6.52 15.11
CA GLN A 263 -7.58 6.00 16.47
C GLN A 263 -6.79 4.70 16.65
N ALA A 264 -6.85 3.76 15.70
CA ALA A 264 -6.06 2.53 15.73
C ALA A 264 -4.54 2.81 15.73
N VAL A 265 -4.08 3.85 15.02
CA VAL A 265 -2.68 4.30 15.07
C VAL A 265 -2.31 4.78 16.48
N THR A 266 -3.13 5.63 17.09
CA THR A 266 -2.88 6.15 18.44
C THR A 266 -2.91 5.06 19.50
N ASP A 267 -3.80 4.07 19.37
CA ASP A 267 -3.93 2.92 20.27
C ASP A 267 -2.84 1.86 20.09
N GLY A 268 -1.97 2.05 19.10
CA GLY A 268 -0.88 1.11 18.86
C GLY A 268 -1.27 -0.19 18.17
N ALA A 269 -2.41 -0.21 17.47
CA ALA A 269 -2.86 -1.36 16.70
C ALA A 269 -1.82 -1.78 15.65
N LYS A 270 -1.82 -3.06 15.30
CA LYS A 270 -0.93 -3.66 14.29
C LYS A 270 -1.71 -4.24 13.10
N ASP A 271 -2.99 -4.41 13.29
CA ASP A 271 -3.92 -4.97 12.31
C ASP A 271 -5.31 -4.36 12.54
N LEU A 272 -5.99 -3.97 11.47
CA LEU A 272 -7.31 -3.38 11.53
C LEU A 272 -8.21 -4.03 10.47
N GLY A 273 -8.76 -5.19 10.82
CA GLY A 273 -9.65 -5.97 9.98
C GLY A 273 -10.97 -5.27 9.67
N SER A 274 -11.69 -5.75 8.67
CA SER A 274 -12.96 -5.17 8.22
C SER A 274 -14.02 -5.10 9.34
N ALA A 275 -14.02 -6.04 10.27
CA ALA A 275 -14.93 -6.06 11.42
C ALA A 275 -14.78 -4.84 12.34
N ALA A 276 -13.59 -4.22 12.40
CA ALA A 276 -13.36 -3.04 13.22
C ALA A 276 -14.08 -1.77 12.72
N PHE A 277 -14.56 -1.79 11.48
CA PHE A 277 -15.32 -0.70 10.86
C PHE A 277 -16.84 -0.91 10.95
N ALA A 278 -17.29 -2.05 11.48
CA ALA A 278 -18.71 -2.24 11.77
C ALA A 278 -19.06 -1.36 12.96
N SER A 279 -19.81 -0.26 12.73
CA SER A 279 -20.47 0.43 13.82
C SER A 279 -21.46 -0.55 14.47
N ASP A 280 -21.54 -0.58 15.79
CA ASP A 280 -22.67 -1.19 16.49
C ASP A 280 -23.94 -0.57 15.93
N ARG A 281 -24.66 -1.33 15.08
CA ARG A 281 -25.94 -0.92 14.51
C ARG A 281 -27.02 -1.12 15.56
#